data_68b0142c53dd10e6d6dbb778877fb731
#
_entry.id   68b0142c53dd10e6d6dbb778877fb731
#
_cell.length_a   1.000
_cell.length_b   1.000
_cell.length_c   1.000
_cell.angle_alpha   90.00
_cell.angle_beta   90.00
_cell.angle_gamma   90.00
#
_symmetry.space_group_name_H-M   'P 1'
#
loop_
_entity.id
_entity.type
_entity.pdbx_description
1 polymer ?
#
loop_
_entity_poly.entity_id
_entity_poly.type
_entity_poly.pdbx_seq_one_letter_code
_entity_poly.pdbx_strand_id
1 'polypeptide(L)'
;RDVERSRGLGDVYKRQYVYQAMRVTGAADPTVSADATLKGKLPQKKLVREAAHGYSSYGNQIGLATGLVKEIYHPDYVAKRMEIGAVMGAAPRRAVQRLTSDPGDKIILLGGRTGRDGIGGATGSSKAHNTESTSVCGAEVQKGNAPTERKLQRLFRREEVSHIIKKCNDFGAGGVSVAIGELADGLRIELDKVPKKYAGLDGTEIAISESQERMAVVVAPQDVEQFLAYAKEENLEATEVAVVTEDPRLVLEWRGKEIVNISRAFLDTNGAHQEADVEVEMPVEADNFFKKVELQKVADAVEKGDNKAAWLAMLG
;
A
#
# COMPACT_ATOMS: atom_id res chain seq x y z
N ARG A 1 -12.87 -5.25 1.73
CA ARG A 1 -11.42 -5.15 1.69
C ARG A 1 -11.06 -3.83 1.05
N ASP A 2 -10.48 -2.91 1.80
CA ASP A 2 -10.02 -1.62 1.31
C ASP A 2 -8.58 -1.74 0.78
N VAL A 3 -8.45 -2.32 -0.41
CA VAL A 3 -7.16 -2.36 -1.14
C VAL A 3 -6.63 -0.95 -1.38
N GLU A 4 -7.51 0.04 -1.38
CA GLU A 4 -7.19 1.45 -1.61
C GLU A 4 -6.39 2.09 -0.47
N ARG A 5 -6.44 1.53 0.73
CA ARG A 5 -5.78 2.09 1.91
C ARG A 5 -4.28 1.88 1.91
N SER A 6 -3.82 0.70 1.55
CA SER A 6 -2.38 0.42 1.47
C SER A 6 -1.73 1.14 0.29
N ARG A 7 -2.45 1.30 -0.81
CA ARG A 7 -1.96 2.05 -1.98
C ARG A 7 -1.80 3.53 -1.70
N GLY A 8 -2.67 4.10 -0.86
CA GLY A 8 -2.56 5.50 -0.47
C GLY A 8 -1.27 5.84 0.28
N LEU A 9 -0.73 4.91 1.07
CA LEU A 9 0.53 5.10 1.79
C LEU A 9 1.76 4.88 0.89
N GLY A 10 1.75 3.88 0.03
CA GLY A 10 2.83 3.64 -0.92
C GLY A 10 3.07 4.83 -1.85
N ASP A 11 2.04 5.62 -2.11
CA ASP A 11 2.12 6.82 -2.95
C ASP A 11 2.55 8.08 -2.17
N VAL A 12 2.61 8.04 -0.84
CA VAL A 12 3.01 9.18 -0.01
C VAL A 12 4.52 9.17 0.21
N TYR A 13 5.28 9.31 -0.87
CA TYR A 13 6.71 9.48 -0.77
C TYR A 13 7.07 10.95 -0.49
N LYS A 14 8.00 11.17 0.45
CA LYS A 14 8.82 12.39 0.58
C LYS A 14 8.18 13.68 0.06
N ARG A 15 7.41 14.36 0.91
CA ARG A 15 6.70 15.62 0.61
C ARG A 15 5.61 15.53 -0.47
N GLN A 16 5.10 14.33 -0.74
CA GLN A 16 3.98 14.16 -1.66
C GLN A 16 2.67 14.61 -1.01
N TYR A 17 1.87 15.36 -1.77
CA TYR A 17 0.48 15.63 -1.46
C TYR A 17 -0.40 14.73 -2.29
N VAL A 18 -1.29 14.00 -1.64
CA VAL A 18 -2.39 13.29 -2.30
C VAL A 18 -3.55 14.26 -2.41
N TYR A 19 -3.94 14.59 -3.62
CA TYR A 19 -4.95 15.63 -3.90
C TYR A 19 -6.34 15.04 -4.02
N GLN A 20 -6.46 13.88 -4.63
CA GLN A 20 -7.76 13.24 -4.81
C GLN A 20 -7.62 11.73 -4.95
N ALA A 21 -8.70 11.03 -4.61
CA ALA A 21 -8.91 9.64 -4.90
C ALA A 21 -9.97 9.46 -6.00
N MET A 22 -9.87 8.35 -6.72
CA MET A 22 -10.84 7.91 -7.70
C MET A 22 -11.22 6.46 -7.41
N ARG A 23 -12.45 6.10 -7.74
CA ARG A 23 -12.99 4.78 -7.44
C ARG A 23 -13.90 4.30 -8.57
N VAL A 24 -13.66 3.06 -9.02
CA VAL A 24 -14.58 2.33 -9.90
C VAL A 24 -14.98 1.04 -9.19
N THR A 25 -16.28 0.78 -9.10
CA THR A 25 -16.81 -0.39 -8.41
C THR A 25 -17.75 -1.17 -9.28
N GLY A 26 -17.73 -2.50 -9.14
CA GLY A 26 -18.68 -3.42 -9.77
C GLY A 26 -19.46 -4.19 -8.71
N ALA A 27 -20.79 -4.17 -8.80
CA ALA A 27 -21.71 -4.91 -7.95
C ALA A 27 -22.86 -5.49 -8.77
N ALA A 28 -23.58 -6.47 -8.24
CA ALA A 28 -24.83 -6.86 -8.85
C ALA A 28 -25.93 -5.84 -8.48
N ASP A 29 -27.10 -5.99 -9.07
CA ASP A 29 -28.20 -5.03 -8.95
C ASP A 29 -28.60 -4.78 -7.49
N PRO A 30 -28.43 -3.54 -6.97
CA PRO A 30 -28.76 -3.20 -5.59
C PRO A 30 -30.26 -3.04 -5.36
N THR A 31 -31.10 -3.09 -6.40
CA THR A 31 -32.57 -3.01 -6.29
C THR A 31 -33.19 -4.37 -5.97
N VAL A 32 -32.45 -5.46 -6.17
CA VAL A 32 -32.92 -6.83 -5.84
C VAL A 32 -33.19 -6.92 -4.33
N SER A 33 -34.37 -7.50 -4.01
CA SER A 33 -34.74 -7.68 -2.61
C SER A 33 -33.82 -8.67 -1.89
N ALA A 34 -33.76 -8.55 -0.57
CA ALA A 34 -32.91 -9.41 0.25
C ALA A 34 -33.27 -10.89 0.08
N ASP A 35 -34.57 -11.19 -0.07
CA ASP A 35 -35.09 -12.55 -0.23
C ASP A 35 -34.74 -13.18 -1.58
N ALA A 36 -34.54 -12.35 -2.62
CA ALA A 36 -34.09 -12.79 -3.94
C ALA A 36 -32.56 -12.86 -4.07
N THR A 37 -31.80 -12.56 -2.99
CA THR A 37 -30.35 -12.67 -2.99
C THR A 37 -29.94 -14.15 -3.08
N LEU A 38 -28.92 -14.43 -3.90
CA LEU A 38 -28.34 -15.77 -4.01
C LEU A 38 -27.93 -16.30 -2.64
N LYS A 39 -28.33 -17.54 -2.34
CA LYS A 39 -28.05 -18.19 -1.04
C LYS A 39 -26.55 -18.11 -0.67
N GLY A 40 -26.27 -17.70 0.55
CA GLY A 40 -24.91 -17.55 1.06
C GLY A 40 -24.21 -16.26 0.65
N LYS A 41 -24.87 -15.36 -0.09
CA LYS A 41 -24.34 -14.05 -0.46
C LYS A 41 -25.01 -12.92 0.33
N LEU A 42 -24.30 -11.81 0.46
CA LEU A 42 -24.86 -10.60 1.08
C LEU A 42 -25.80 -9.87 0.11
N PRO A 43 -26.88 -9.27 0.60
CA PRO A 43 -27.75 -8.41 -0.21
C PRO A 43 -26.93 -7.29 -0.86
N GLN A 44 -27.06 -7.12 -2.17
CA GLN A 44 -26.26 -6.18 -2.94
C GLN A 44 -26.47 -4.74 -2.49
N LYS A 45 -27.70 -4.37 -2.12
CA LYS A 45 -28.02 -3.05 -1.55
C LYS A 45 -27.19 -2.75 -0.29
N LYS A 46 -27.05 -3.73 0.63
CA LYS A 46 -26.23 -3.59 1.83
C LYS A 46 -24.79 -3.42 1.47
N LEU A 47 -24.27 -4.27 0.59
CA LEU A 47 -22.88 -4.30 0.17
C LEU A 47 -22.45 -2.96 -0.47
N VAL A 48 -23.26 -2.42 -1.38
CA VAL A 48 -22.98 -1.13 -2.06
C VAL A 48 -22.99 0.02 -1.05
N ARG A 49 -23.99 0.08 -0.18
CA ARG A 49 -24.12 1.16 0.83
C ARG A 49 -22.97 1.15 1.83
N GLU A 50 -22.64 -0.01 2.38
CA GLU A 50 -21.55 -0.13 3.37
C GLU A 50 -20.19 0.20 2.76
N ALA A 51 -19.95 -0.23 1.51
CA ALA A 51 -18.73 0.11 0.82
C ALA A 51 -18.62 1.61 0.51
N ALA A 52 -19.69 2.26 0.07
CA ALA A 52 -19.72 3.70 -0.16
C ALA A 52 -19.51 4.48 1.17
N HIS A 53 -20.14 4.01 2.27
CA HIS A 53 -19.97 4.59 3.59
C HIS A 53 -18.51 4.47 4.08
N GLY A 54 -17.92 3.28 3.97
CA GLY A 54 -16.53 3.06 4.39
C GLY A 54 -15.55 3.95 3.63
N TYR A 55 -15.68 4.03 2.32
CA TYR A 55 -14.85 4.88 1.47
C TYR A 55 -14.98 6.37 1.84
N SER A 56 -16.21 6.87 1.92
CA SER A 56 -16.50 8.26 2.29
C SER A 56 -15.98 8.60 3.69
N SER A 57 -16.23 7.72 4.67
CA SER A 57 -15.78 7.93 6.05
C SER A 57 -14.26 8.02 6.14
N TYR A 58 -13.54 7.13 5.46
CA TYR A 58 -12.08 7.13 5.44
C TYR A 58 -11.53 8.39 4.78
N GLY A 59 -12.02 8.72 3.58
CA GLY A 59 -11.60 9.91 2.83
C GLY A 59 -11.84 11.22 3.61
N ASN A 60 -12.98 11.34 4.27
CA ASN A 60 -13.29 12.51 5.10
C ASN A 60 -12.33 12.64 6.29
N GLN A 61 -11.99 11.55 6.95
CA GLN A 61 -11.07 11.58 8.11
C GLN A 61 -9.64 11.94 7.72
N ILE A 62 -9.15 11.50 6.57
CA ILE A 62 -7.82 11.89 6.07
C ILE A 62 -7.82 13.25 5.37
N GLY A 63 -8.99 13.81 5.06
CA GLY A 63 -9.13 15.07 4.34
C GLY A 63 -8.81 14.96 2.85
N LEU A 64 -9.20 13.85 2.21
CA LEU A 64 -8.95 13.55 0.80
C LEU A 64 -10.23 13.67 -0.02
N ALA A 65 -10.18 14.51 -1.05
CA ALA A 65 -11.29 14.67 -1.98
C ALA A 65 -11.45 13.42 -2.87
N THR A 66 -12.69 13.09 -3.22
CA THR A 66 -13.01 12.08 -4.23
C THR A 66 -13.32 12.78 -5.55
N GLY A 67 -12.45 12.61 -6.55
CA GLY A 67 -12.58 13.25 -7.85
C GLY A 67 -13.50 12.49 -8.81
N LEU A 68 -13.56 11.16 -8.69
CA LEU A 68 -14.40 10.31 -9.51
C LEU A 68 -14.91 9.11 -8.73
N VAL A 69 -16.21 8.84 -8.81
CA VAL A 69 -16.82 7.56 -8.44
C VAL A 69 -17.63 7.06 -9.63
N LYS A 70 -17.34 5.85 -10.09
CA LYS A 70 -18.11 5.18 -11.10
C LYS A 70 -18.54 3.81 -10.59
N GLU A 71 -19.86 3.54 -10.66
CA GLU A 71 -20.43 2.26 -10.28
C GLU A 71 -20.95 1.54 -11.52
N ILE A 72 -20.60 0.26 -11.65
CA ILE A 72 -21.01 -0.64 -12.74
C ILE A 72 -21.81 -1.77 -12.13
N TYR A 73 -22.99 -2.04 -12.67
CA TYR A 73 -23.85 -3.09 -12.20
C TYR A 73 -23.97 -4.19 -13.25
N HIS A 74 -23.66 -5.43 -12.83
CA HIS A 74 -23.78 -6.63 -13.66
C HIS A 74 -24.09 -7.84 -12.79
N PRO A 75 -25.01 -8.73 -13.19
CA PRO A 75 -25.43 -9.88 -12.37
C PRO A 75 -24.28 -10.74 -11.86
N ASP A 76 -23.23 -10.93 -12.65
CA ASP A 76 -22.09 -11.78 -12.29
C ASP A 76 -21.29 -11.25 -11.10
N TYR A 77 -21.37 -9.96 -10.78
CA TYR A 77 -20.74 -9.40 -9.60
C TYR A 77 -21.38 -9.82 -8.28
N VAL A 78 -22.48 -10.58 -8.31
CA VAL A 78 -23.01 -11.24 -7.10
C VAL A 78 -22.00 -12.25 -6.54
N ALA A 79 -21.20 -12.88 -7.41
CA ALA A 79 -20.18 -13.84 -7.01
C ALA A 79 -19.04 -13.14 -6.24
N LYS A 80 -18.58 -12.00 -6.76
CA LYS A 80 -17.49 -11.20 -6.17
C LYS A 80 -17.58 -9.76 -6.63
N ARG A 81 -17.64 -8.84 -5.68
CA ARG A 81 -17.57 -7.41 -5.95
C ARG A 81 -16.23 -7.03 -6.54
N MET A 82 -16.22 -6.18 -7.56
CA MET A 82 -15.03 -5.51 -8.07
C MET A 82 -14.84 -4.17 -7.36
N GLU A 83 -13.61 -3.82 -7.07
CA GLU A 83 -13.24 -2.50 -6.58
C GLU A 83 -11.86 -2.12 -7.11
N ILE A 84 -11.77 -0.97 -7.77
CA ILE A 84 -10.55 -0.39 -8.31
C ILE A 84 -10.42 1.01 -7.73
N GLY A 85 -9.29 1.29 -7.09
CA GLY A 85 -8.95 2.62 -6.57
C GLY A 85 -7.75 3.19 -7.31
N ALA A 86 -7.71 4.50 -7.40
CA ALA A 86 -6.55 5.27 -7.81
C ALA A 86 -6.47 6.55 -6.99
N VAL A 87 -5.26 7.03 -6.78
CA VAL A 87 -5.00 8.31 -6.13
C VAL A 87 -4.11 9.17 -7.01
N MET A 88 -4.31 10.48 -6.94
CA MET A 88 -3.45 11.46 -7.60
C MET A 88 -2.66 12.23 -6.55
N GLY A 89 -1.34 12.16 -6.66
CA GLY A 89 -0.43 12.87 -5.79
C GLY A 89 0.64 13.62 -6.58
N ALA A 90 1.22 14.63 -5.97
CA ALA A 90 2.36 15.35 -6.52
C ALA A 90 3.34 15.74 -5.41
N ALA A 91 4.62 15.73 -5.75
CA ALA A 91 5.70 16.16 -4.87
C ALA A 91 6.59 17.19 -5.58
N PRO A 92 7.20 18.12 -4.86
CA PRO A 92 8.22 18.98 -5.44
C PRO A 92 9.36 18.14 -6.02
N ARG A 93 9.82 18.42 -7.22
CA ARG A 93 10.87 17.66 -7.90
C ARG A 93 12.15 17.55 -7.04
N ARG A 94 12.46 18.59 -6.27
CA ARG A 94 13.61 18.60 -5.34
C ARG A 94 13.46 17.62 -4.17
N ALA A 95 12.25 17.17 -3.85
CA ALA A 95 12.01 16.19 -2.78
C ALA A 95 12.15 14.73 -3.26
N VAL A 96 12.26 14.51 -4.57
CA VAL A 96 12.47 13.18 -5.13
C VAL A 96 13.94 12.81 -4.91
N GLN A 97 14.18 11.85 -4.04
CA GLN A 97 15.50 11.30 -3.74
C GLN A 97 15.51 9.81 -4.06
N ARG A 98 16.64 9.34 -4.60
CA ARG A 98 16.87 7.91 -4.87
C ARG A 98 18.16 7.52 -4.18
N LEU A 99 18.06 7.22 -2.89
CA LEU A 99 19.18 6.82 -2.07
C LEU A 99 19.21 5.30 -1.93
N THR A 100 20.39 4.75 -1.67
CA THR A 100 20.60 3.35 -1.32
C THR A 100 20.57 3.17 0.19
N SER A 101 20.28 1.96 0.63
CA SER A 101 20.46 1.55 2.01
C SER A 101 21.90 1.08 2.19
N ASP A 102 22.59 1.56 3.23
CA ASP A 102 23.97 1.20 3.52
C ASP A 102 24.03 0.31 4.77
N PRO A 103 25.03 -0.60 4.88
CA PRO A 103 25.24 -1.37 6.10
C PRO A 103 25.34 -0.48 7.34
N GLY A 104 24.63 -0.86 8.39
CA GLY A 104 24.49 -0.09 9.62
C GLY A 104 23.27 0.82 9.69
N ASP A 105 22.62 1.12 8.56
CA ASP A 105 21.36 1.86 8.55
C ASP A 105 20.30 1.14 9.36
N LYS A 106 19.41 1.93 9.96
CA LYS A 106 18.34 1.44 10.83
C LYS A 106 17.00 1.46 10.11
N ILE A 107 16.20 0.43 10.38
CA ILE A 107 14.83 0.37 9.90
C ILE A 107 13.89 0.70 11.05
N ILE A 108 13.11 1.74 10.86
CA ILE A 108 12.09 2.16 11.83
C ILE A 108 10.72 1.80 11.26
N LEU A 109 9.97 1.03 12.03
CA LEU A 109 8.55 0.77 11.81
C LEU A 109 7.75 1.84 12.53
N LEU A 110 6.85 2.51 11.83
CA LEU A 110 6.01 3.56 12.39
C LEU A 110 4.55 3.39 12.00
N GLY A 111 3.66 3.87 12.84
CA GLY A 111 2.21 3.86 12.62
C GLY A 111 1.46 2.85 13.44
N GLY A 112 0.61 2.04 12.81
CA GLY A 112 -0.25 1.07 13.48
C GLY A 112 0.51 -0.11 14.08
N ARG A 113 -0.11 -0.75 15.08
CA ARG A 113 0.44 -1.96 15.70
C ARG A 113 0.01 -3.22 14.93
N THR A 114 0.77 -4.28 15.07
CA THR A 114 0.60 -5.57 14.39
C THR A 114 -0.47 -6.44 15.07
N GLY A 115 -1.39 -6.96 14.30
CA GLY A 115 -2.39 -7.96 14.69
C GLY A 115 -2.41 -9.11 13.68
N ARG A 116 -3.49 -9.91 13.65
CA ARG A 116 -3.70 -10.98 12.66
C ARG A 116 -4.26 -10.48 11.33
N ASP A 117 -4.21 -9.19 11.09
CA ASP A 117 -4.78 -8.58 9.89
C ASP A 117 -4.09 -9.15 8.64
N GLY A 118 -4.86 -9.68 7.72
CA GLY A 118 -4.40 -10.11 6.40
C GLY A 118 -3.44 -11.30 6.35
N ILE A 119 -3.27 -12.07 7.45
CA ILE A 119 -2.33 -13.22 7.48
C ILE A 119 -2.65 -14.30 6.43
N GLY A 120 -3.88 -14.38 5.95
CA GLY A 120 -4.27 -15.25 4.83
C GLY A 120 -3.76 -14.77 3.47
N GLY A 121 -3.24 -13.55 3.36
CA GLY A 121 -2.67 -12.97 2.15
C GLY A 121 -3.62 -13.01 0.95
N ALA A 122 -3.05 -13.01 -0.25
CA ALA A 122 -3.80 -13.10 -1.51
C ALA A 122 -4.65 -14.39 -1.60
N THR A 123 -4.17 -15.50 -1.03
CA THR A 123 -4.92 -16.78 -0.98
C THR A 123 -6.19 -16.63 -0.16
N GLY A 124 -6.12 -16.01 1.02
CA GLY A 124 -7.29 -15.75 1.87
C GLY A 124 -8.32 -14.88 1.16
N SER A 125 -7.88 -13.84 0.46
CA SER A 125 -8.77 -12.94 -0.28
C SER A 125 -9.35 -13.57 -1.55
N SER A 126 -8.73 -14.60 -2.10
CA SER A 126 -9.17 -15.28 -3.32
C SER A 126 -10.18 -16.40 -3.07
N LYS A 127 -10.38 -16.83 -1.81
CA LYS A 127 -11.38 -17.81 -1.43
C LYS A 127 -12.79 -17.29 -1.64
N ALA A 128 -13.73 -18.19 -1.95
CA ALA A 128 -15.14 -17.86 -1.98
C ALA A 128 -15.63 -17.52 -0.56
N HIS A 129 -16.16 -16.31 -0.38
CA HIS A 129 -16.72 -15.88 0.89
C HIS A 129 -18.21 -16.12 0.97
N ASN A 130 -18.66 -16.56 2.14
CA ASN A 130 -20.06 -16.77 2.50
C ASN A 130 -20.37 -16.09 3.84
N THR A 131 -21.59 -16.25 4.35
CA THR A 131 -22.01 -15.66 5.62
C THR A 131 -21.23 -16.18 6.83
N GLU A 132 -20.67 -17.39 6.77
CA GLU A 132 -19.85 -17.99 7.83
C GLU A 132 -18.43 -17.42 7.86
N SER A 133 -17.95 -16.88 6.74
CA SER A 133 -16.61 -16.28 6.65
C SER A 133 -16.40 -15.16 7.66
N THR A 134 -17.47 -14.48 8.07
CA THR A 134 -17.39 -13.39 9.06
C THR A 134 -16.99 -13.89 10.45
N SER A 135 -17.45 -15.09 10.82
CA SER A 135 -17.09 -15.70 12.12
C SER A 135 -15.73 -16.39 12.09
N VAL A 136 -15.35 -16.99 10.96
CA VAL A 136 -14.10 -17.76 10.82
C VAL A 136 -12.89 -16.84 10.58
N CYS A 137 -13.05 -15.83 9.72
CA CYS A 137 -11.95 -14.96 9.29
C CYS A 137 -12.03 -13.55 9.88
N GLY A 138 -12.88 -13.30 10.85
CA GLY A 138 -13.13 -11.95 11.39
C GLY A 138 -11.89 -11.27 11.99
N ALA A 139 -10.95 -12.04 12.55
CA ALA A 139 -9.69 -11.53 13.07
C ALA A 139 -8.68 -11.15 11.98
N GLU A 140 -8.84 -11.76 10.79
CA GLU A 140 -7.93 -11.55 9.64
C GLU A 140 -8.35 -10.37 8.75
N VAL A 141 -9.54 -9.81 8.98
CA VAL A 141 -10.02 -8.67 8.22
C VAL A 141 -9.16 -7.46 8.52
N GLN A 142 -8.55 -6.90 7.49
CA GLN A 142 -7.79 -5.66 7.59
C GLN A 142 -8.72 -4.52 8.03
N LYS A 143 -8.30 -3.78 9.05
CA LYS A 143 -9.04 -2.65 9.61
C LYS A 143 -8.22 -1.39 9.44
N GLY A 144 -8.73 -0.43 8.70
CA GLY A 144 -8.06 0.84 8.52
C GLY A 144 -8.20 1.76 9.74
N ASN A 145 -7.22 2.64 9.88
CA ASN A 145 -7.17 3.68 10.88
C ASN A 145 -6.81 5.02 10.22
N ALA A 146 -7.83 5.67 9.67
CA ALA A 146 -7.66 6.92 8.95
C ALA A 146 -6.95 8.04 9.75
N PRO A 147 -7.17 8.19 11.08
CA PRO A 147 -6.38 9.11 11.89
C PRO A 147 -4.88 8.81 11.89
N THR A 148 -4.47 7.55 11.93
CA THR A 148 -3.05 7.16 11.82
C THR A 148 -2.51 7.47 10.43
N GLU A 149 -3.25 7.16 9.38
CA GLU A 149 -2.91 7.55 8.00
C GLU A 149 -2.66 9.06 7.88
N ARG A 150 -3.57 9.87 8.43
CA ARG A 150 -3.45 11.33 8.41
C ARG A 150 -2.16 11.82 9.08
N LYS A 151 -1.78 11.21 10.21
CA LYS A 151 -0.54 11.54 10.91
C LYS A 151 0.69 11.16 10.07
N LEU A 152 0.69 9.96 9.46
CA LEU A 152 1.75 9.54 8.56
C LEU A 152 1.92 10.52 7.39
N GLN A 153 0.83 10.89 6.73
CA GLN A 153 0.86 11.87 5.65
C GLN A 153 1.45 13.21 6.10
N ARG A 154 1.11 13.69 7.28
CA ARG A 154 1.66 14.93 7.83
C ARG A 154 3.15 14.83 8.10
N LEU A 155 3.60 13.72 8.69
CA LEU A 155 5.01 13.47 8.95
C LEU A 155 5.83 13.46 7.66
N PHE A 156 5.39 12.70 6.66
CA PHE A 156 6.10 12.56 5.39
C PHE A 156 6.10 13.83 4.52
N ARG A 157 5.20 14.78 4.78
CA ARG A 157 5.16 16.08 4.11
C ARG A 157 6.21 17.06 4.64
N ARG A 158 6.76 16.82 5.82
CA ARG A 158 7.80 17.68 6.42
C ARG A 158 9.09 17.53 5.64
N GLU A 159 9.70 18.67 5.28
CA GLU A 159 10.93 18.70 4.47
C GLU A 159 12.10 18.05 5.22
N GLU A 160 12.27 18.41 6.48
CA GLU A 160 13.29 17.89 7.36
C GLU A 160 13.20 16.36 7.56
N VAL A 161 11.97 15.80 7.61
CA VAL A 161 11.75 14.36 7.71
C VAL A 161 12.06 13.66 6.39
N SER A 162 11.60 14.25 5.28
CA SER A 162 11.79 13.63 3.97
C SER A 162 13.27 13.52 3.57
N HIS A 163 14.12 14.41 4.07
CA HIS A 163 15.55 14.40 3.73
C HIS A 163 16.35 13.34 4.46
N ILE A 164 15.94 12.93 5.66
CA ILE A 164 16.64 11.89 6.42
C ILE A 164 16.16 10.47 6.10
N ILE A 165 15.04 10.32 5.39
CA ILE A 165 14.57 9.00 4.92
C ILE A 165 15.32 8.64 3.64
N LYS A 166 16.07 7.54 3.64
CA LYS A 166 16.73 6.99 2.46
C LYS A 166 15.76 6.23 1.56
N LYS A 167 15.02 5.28 2.14
CA LYS A 167 13.97 4.46 1.50
C LYS A 167 12.79 4.29 2.42
N CYS A 168 11.64 3.95 1.88
CA CYS A 168 10.46 3.56 2.66
C CYS A 168 9.58 2.60 1.88
N ASN A 169 8.85 1.77 2.61
CA ASN A 169 7.80 0.89 2.09
C ASN A 169 6.59 0.93 3.02
N ASP A 170 5.40 0.74 2.45
CA ASP A 170 4.18 0.47 3.21
C ASP A 170 4.04 -1.03 3.52
N PHE A 171 3.12 -1.36 4.42
CA PHE A 171 2.84 -2.73 4.80
C PHE A 171 1.63 -3.27 4.03
N GLY A 172 1.91 -4.00 2.97
CA GLY A 172 0.94 -4.78 2.23
C GLY A 172 1.08 -6.29 2.49
N ALA A 173 0.78 -7.09 1.48
CA ALA A 173 0.90 -8.55 1.52
C ALA A 173 2.33 -8.98 1.87
N GLY A 174 2.44 -9.92 2.82
CA GLY A 174 3.72 -10.39 3.36
C GLY A 174 4.24 -9.59 4.55
N GLY A 175 3.56 -8.52 4.96
CA GLY A 175 3.82 -7.79 6.20
C GLY A 175 5.26 -7.33 6.36
N VAL A 176 5.83 -7.57 7.54
CA VAL A 176 7.22 -7.24 7.89
C VAL A 176 8.22 -7.88 6.94
N SER A 177 7.99 -9.15 6.55
CA SER A 177 8.90 -9.90 5.68
C SER A 177 9.10 -9.24 4.32
N VAL A 178 8.06 -8.62 3.77
CA VAL A 178 8.11 -7.94 2.47
C VAL A 178 8.41 -6.46 2.63
N ALA A 179 7.64 -5.73 3.43
CA ALA A 179 7.80 -4.29 3.58
C ALA A 179 9.21 -3.88 4.04
N ILE A 180 9.80 -4.65 4.95
CA ILE A 180 11.18 -4.43 5.38
C ILE A 180 12.15 -5.19 4.47
N GLY A 181 11.82 -6.44 4.11
CA GLY A 181 12.69 -7.31 3.33
C GLY A 181 13.12 -6.77 1.96
N GLU A 182 12.36 -5.83 1.38
CA GLU A 182 12.68 -5.17 0.10
C GLU A 182 13.53 -3.90 0.25
N LEU A 183 13.80 -3.44 1.48
CA LEU A 183 14.51 -2.17 1.69
C LEU A 183 16.02 -2.27 1.49
N ALA A 184 16.62 -3.46 1.67
CA ALA A 184 18.04 -3.71 1.45
C ALA A 184 18.31 -5.19 1.16
N ASP A 185 19.48 -5.48 0.59
CA ASP A 185 19.88 -6.85 0.26
C ASP A 185 20.19 -7.68 1.51
N GLY A 186 20.87 -7.09 2.48
CA GLY A 186 21.18 -7.67 3.77
C GLY A 186 20.37 -7.02 4.89
N LEU A 187 19.65 -7.82 5.67
CA LEU A 187 18.77 -7.34 6.74
C LEU A 187 18.71 -8.32 7.90
N ARG A 188 18.77 -7.77 9.12
CA ARG A 188 18.46 -8.50 10.36
C ARG A 188 17.28 -7.83 11.04
N ILE A 189 16.17 -8.53 11.16
CA ILE A 189 14.88 -8.05 11.66
C ILE A 189 14.59 -8.71 13.00
N GLU A 190 14.34 -7.91 14.05
CA GLU A 190 13.99 -8.36 15.38
C GLU A 190 12.47 -8.32 15.58
N LEU A 191 11.78 -9.43 15.38
CA LEU A 191 10.32 -9.51 15.47
C LEU A 191 9.79 -9.23 16.88
N ASP A 192 10.60 -9.45 17.91
CA ASP A 192 10.21 -9.12 19.29
C ASP A 192 10.01 -7.63 19.51
N LYS A 193 10.72 -6.78 18.76
CA LYS A 193 10.60 -5.31 18.79
C LYS A 193 9.38 -4.79 18.03
N VAL A 194 8.77 -5.60 17.17
CA VAL A 194 7.59 -5.18 16.39
C VAL A 194 6.41 -4.90 17.32
N PRO A 195 5.84 -3.68 17.32
CA PRO A 195 4.71 -3.34 18.17
C PRO A 195 3.47 -4.18 17.86
N LYS A 196 2.83 -4.72 18.88
CA LYS A 196 1.70 -5.64 18.78
C LYS A 196 0.41 -5.03 19.35
N LYS A 197 -0.73 -5.30 18.72
CA LYS A 197 -2.06 -4.90 19.21
C LYS A 197 -2.44 -5.65 20.48
N TYR A 198 -1.99 -6.91 20.59
CA TYR A 198 -2.29 -7.83 21.70
C TYR A 198 -1.22 -8.92 21.81
N ALA A 199 -1.19 -9.61 22.94
CA ALA A 199 -0.30 -10.74 23.16
C ALA A 199 -0.78 -12.01 22.42
N GLY A 200 0.11 -12.98 22.26
CA GLY A 200 -0.22 -14.31 21.69
C GLY A 200 0.00 -14.44 20.18
N LEU A 201 0.57 -13.42 19.53
CA LEU A 201 1.07 -13.56 18.15
C LEU A 201 2.37 -14.36 18.17
N ASP A 202 2.49 -15.30 17.24
CA ASP A 202 3.74 -16.02 17.00
C ASP A 202 4.64 -15.28 15.99
N GLY A 203 5.84 -15.80 15.76
CA GLY A 203 6.83 -15.18 14.87
C GLY A 203 6.34 -15.12 13.42
N THR A 204 5.61 -16.13 12.95
CA THR A 204 5.05 -16.16 11.60
C THR A 204 3.96 -15.10 11.44
N GLU A 205 3.01 -15.05 12.38
CA GLU A 205 1.93 -14.06 12.37
C GLU A 205 2.48 -12.63 12.39
N ILE A 206 3.52 -12.37 13.18
CA ILE A 206 4.18 -11.05 13.21
C ILE A 206 4.86 -10.74 11.87
N ALA A 207 5.54 -11.73 11.29
CA ALA A 207 6.30 -11.58 10.06
C ALA A 207 5.44 -11.28 8.82
N ILE A 208 4.23 -11.88 8.73
CA ILE A 208 3.40 -11.82 7.53
C ILE A 208 2.14 -10.95 7.66
N SER A 209 1.87 -10.40 8.84
CA SER A 209 0.68 -9.59 9.08
C SER A 209 0.64 -8.34 8.19
N GLU A 210 -0.52 -8.09 7.59
CA GLU A 210 -0.82 -6.91 6.77
C GLU A 210 -1.56 -5.81 7.56
N SER A 211 -1.28 -5.65 8.86
CA SER A 211 -1.90 -4.55 9.61
C SER A 211 -1.65 -3.21 8.94
N GLN A 212 -2.73 -2.45 8.73
CA GLN A 212 -2.73 -1.25 7.90
C GLN A 212 -2.14 -0.03 8.60
N GLU A 213 -1.88 1.02 7.82
CA GLU A 213 -1.32 2.32 8.24
C GLU A 213 0.01 2.16 9.00
N ARG A 214 0.88 1.32 8.44
CA ARG A 214 2.26 1.17 8.87
C ARG A 214 3.22 1.53 7.75
N MET A 215 4.35 2.11 8.11
CA MET A 215 5.47 2.37 7.19
C MET A 215 6.75 1.82 7.78
N ALA A 216 7.62 1.28 6.93
CA ALA A 216 9.01 1.01 7.25
C ALA A 216 9.87 2.05 6.57
N VAL A 217 10.76 2.68 7.30
CA VAL A 217 11.70 3.69 6.77
C VAL A 217 13.13 3.32 7.09
N VAL A 218 14.02 3.59 6.15
CA VAL A 218 15.47 3.46 6.31
C VAL A 218 16.03 4.82 6.66
N VAL A 219 16.73 4.90 7.77
CA VAL A 219 17.44 6.12 8.20
C VAL A 219 18.87 5.79 8.59
N ALA A 220 19.78 6.75 8.40
CA ALA A 220 21.16 6.61 8.87
C ALA A 220 21.20 6.59 10.40
N PRO A 221 22.18 5.89 11.03
CA PRO A 221 22.25 5.76 12.49
C PRO A 221 22.20 7.08 13.25
N GLN A 222 22.85 8.11 12.73
CA GLN A 222 22.91 9.45 13.35
C GLN A 222 21.55 10.18 13.31
N ASP A 223 20.63 9.80 12.42
CA ASP A 223 19.35 10.47 12.21
C ASP A 223 18.19 9.79 12.97
N VAL A 224 18.45 8.64 13.61
CA VAL A 224 17.41 7.84 14.30
C VAL A 224 16.70 8.64 15.38
N GLU A 225 17.47 9.25 16.30
CA GLU A 225 16.87 10.00 17.41
C GLU A 225 16.01 11.16 16.92
N GLN A 226 16.50 11.86 15.90
CA GLN A 226 15.77 12.98 15.30
C GLN A 226 14.49 12.52 14.61
N PHE A 227 14.55 11.40 13.88
CA PHE A 227 13.36 10.82 13.25
C PHE A 227 12.30 10.40 14.28
N LEU A 228 12.72 9.74 15.37
CA LEU A 228 11.82 9.33 16.45
C LEU A 228 11.19 10.56 17.13
N ALA A 229 11.93 11.65 17.30
CA ALA A 229 11.39 12.90 17.82
C ALA A 229 10.30 13.49 16.91
N TYR A 230 10.53 13.53 15.60
CA TYR A 230 9.54 13.99 14.62
C TYR A 230 8.28 13.10 14.61
N ALA A 231 8.44 11.79 14.70
CA ALA A 231 7.31 10.87 14.79
C ALA A 231 6.47 11.13 16.06
N LYS A 232 7.14 11.38 17.18
CA LYS A 232 6.49 11.72 18.46
C LYS A 232 5.70 13.02 18.39
N GLU A 233 6.20 14.06 17.70
CA GLU A 233 5.48 15.32 17.49
C GLU A 233 4.15 15.12 16.77
N GLU A 234 4.09 14.16 15.84
CA GLU A 234 2.84 13.77 15.15
C GLU A 234 2.02 12.73 15.91
N ASN A 235 2.41 12.38 17.15
CA ASN A 235 1.79 11.32 17.96
C ASN A 235 1.74 9.96 17.22
N LEU A 236 2.82 9.60 16.53
CA LEU A 236 3.03 8.31 15.92
C LEU A 236 3.93 7.46 16.81
N GLU A 237 3.58 6.20 16.95
CA GLU A 237 4.48 5.18 17.49
C GLU A 237 5.52 4.84 16.42
N ALA A 238 6.80 4.86 16.81
CA ALA A 238 7.92 4.54 15.92
C ALA A 238 8.95 3.72 16.70
N THR A 239 9.40 2.61 16.12
CA THR A 239 10.29 1.65 16.78
C THR A 239 11.35 1.16 15.81
N GLU A 240 12.62 1.20 16.22
CA GLU A 240 13.70 0.52 15.50
C GLU A 240 13.50 -0.98 15.60
N VAL A 241 13.33 -1.64 14.45
CA VAL A 241 13.02 -3.08 14.39
C VAL A 241 14.01 -3.90 13.59
N ALA A 242 14.89 -3.24 12.81
CA ALA A 242 15.87 -3.93 11.98
C ALA A 242 17.10 -3.08 11.71
N VAL A 243 18.15 -3.75 11.25
CA VAL A 243 19.40 -3.12 10.79
C VAL A 243 19.80 -3.70 9.44
N VAL A 244 20.32 -2.85 8.58
CA VAL A 244 20.93 -3.24 7.31
C VAL A 244 22.30 -3.86 7.58
N THR A 245 22.57 -5.02 6.98
CA THR A 245 23.81 -5.80 7.15
C THR A 245 24.61 -5.86 5.85
N GLU A 246 25.92 -6.12 5.98
CA GLU A 246 26.80 -6.35 4.81
C GLU A 246 26.52 -7.70 4.15
N ASP A 247 26.19 -8.73 4.95
CA ASP A 247 25.83 -10.04 4.43
C ASP A 247 24.47 -9.98 3.72
N PRO A 248 24.38 -10.32 2.41
CA PRO A 248 23.15 -10.21 1.64
C PRO A 248 22.17 -11.35 1.96
N ARG A 249 21.65 -11.33 3.17
CA ARG A 249 20.69 -12.31 3.69
C ARG A 249 19.51 -11.59 4.36
N LEU A 250 18.34 -12.15 4.22
CA LEU A 250 17.17 -11.80 5.02
C LEU A 250 17.14 -12.70 6.24
N VAL A 251 17.37 -12.12 7.41
CA VAL A 251 17.35 -12.82 8.71
C VAL A 251 16.23 -12.26 9.56
N LEU A 252 15.33 -13.11 10.02
CA LEU A 252 14.27 -12.77 10.97
C LEU A 252 14.53 -13.50 12.28
N GLU A 253 14.62 -12.75 13.37
CA GLU A 253 14.82 -13.28 14.72
C GLU A 253 13.54 -13.15 15.56
N TRP A 254 13.21 -14.20 16.29
CA TRP A 254 12.12 -14.21 17.23
C TRP A 254 12.47 -15.04 18.47
N ARG A 255 12.32 -14.42 19.65
CA ARG A 255 12.69 -15.03 20.95
C ARG A 255 14.11 -15.57 20.98
N GLY A 256 15.05 -14.80 20.43
CA GLY A 256 16.47 -15.16 20.40
C GLY A 256 16.84 -16.29 19.45
N LYS A 257 15.95 -16.63 18.50
CA LYS A 257 16.22 -17.65 17.47
C LYS A 257 15.99 -17.07 16.09
N GLU A 258 16.85 -17.41 15.16
CA GLU A 258 16.61 -17.16 13.74
C GLU A 258 15.51 -18.11 13.26
N ILE A 259 14.37 -17.55 12.85
CA ILE A 259 13.25 -18.31 12.28
C ILE A 259 13.24 -18.26 10.76
N VAL A 260 13.94 -17.27 10.17
CA VAL A 260 14.20 -17.15 8.73
C VAL A 260 15.65 -16.74 8.56
N ASN A 261 16.35 -17.40 7.64
CA ASN A 261 17.70 -17.03 7.23
C ASN A 261 17.91 -17.45 5.77
N ILE A 262 17.61 -16.55 4.83
CA ILE A 262 17.57 -16.81 3.39
C ILE A 262 18.51 -15.87 2.67
N SER A 263 19.32 -16.37 1.73
CA SER A 263 20.21 -15.54 0.92
C SER A 263 19.40 -14.68 -0.06
N ARG A 264 19.90 -13.49 -0.36
CA ARG A 264 19.32 -12.61 -1.37
C ARG A 264 19.28 -13.27 -2.75
N ALA A 265 20.32 -13.96 -3.11
CA ALA A 265 20.39 -14.70 -4.39
C ALA A 265 19.26 -15.72 -4.55
N PHE A 266 18.84 -16.38 -3.45
CA PHE A 266 17.69 -17.28 -3.51
C PHE A 266 16.37 -16.51 -3.65
N LEU A 267 16.20 -15.40 -2.91
CA LEU A 267 14.99 -14.58 -2.99
C LEU A 267 14.79 -13.99 -4.39
N ASP A 268 15.85 -13.53 -5.04
CA ASP A 268 15.78 -12.89 -6.34
C ASP A 268 15.43 -13.88 -7.48
N THR A 269 15.77 -15.17 -7.30
CA THR A 269 15.60 -16.19 -8.34
C THR A 269 14.64 -17.31 -7.96
N ASN A 270 14.13 -17.35 -6.72
CA ASN A 270 13.45 -18.52 -6.17
C ASN A 270 14.27 -19.82 -6.32
N GLY A 271 15.60 -19.70 -6.32
CA GLY A 271 16.53 -20.81 -6.53
C GLY A 271 16.65 -21.31 -7.99
N ALA A 272 16.02 -20.61 -8.95
CA ALA A 272 16.08 -20.97 -10.36
C ALA A 272 16.74 -19.83 -11.16
N HIS A 273 17.76 -20.15 -11.94
CA HIS A 273 18.32 -19.23 -12.94
C HIS A 273 17.59 -19.44 -14.27
N GLN A 274 17.06 -18.37 -14.81
CA GLN A 274 16.41 -18.37 -16.11
C GLN A 274 17.18 -17.41 -17.02
N GLU A 275 17.54 -17.89 -18.19
CA GLU A 275 18.14 -17.09 -19.25
C GLU A 275 17.20 -17.11 -20.45
N ALA A 276 17.04 -15.97 -21.09
CA ALA A 276 16.25 -15.85 -22.30
C ALA A 276 16.94 -14.89 -23.29
N ASP A 277 17.08 -15.33 -24.52
CA ASP A 277 17.46 -14.44 -25.59
C ASP A 277 16.23 -13.69 -26.08
N VAL A 278 16.30 -12.36 -26.06
CA VAL A 278 15.17 -11.50 -26.43
C VAL A 278 15.59 -10.59 -27.57
N GLU A 279 14.88 -10.66 -28.68
CA GLU A 279 14.94 -9.67 -29.72
C GLU A 279 13.83 -8.65 -29.55
N VAL A 280 14.20 -7.38 -29.42
CA VAL A 280 13.24 -6.29 -29.22
C VAL A 280 13.15 -5.49 -30.52
N GLU A 281 12.03 -5.66 -31.20
CA GLU A 281 11.72 -4.82 -32.36
C GLU A 281 11.24 -3.45 -31.87
N MET A 282 11.83 -2.38 -32.41
CA MET A 282 11.37 -1.04 -32.12
C MET A 282 9.99 -0.82 -32.79
N PRO A 283 8.99 -0.34 -32.01
CA PRO A 283 7.70 -0.03 -32.60
C PRO A 283 7.86 1.04 -33.68
N VAL A 284 7.10 0.89 -34.77
CA VAL A 284 7.09 1.91 -35.83
C VAL A 284 6.58 3.24 -35.25
N GLU A 285 7.15 4.33 -35.71
CA GLU A 285 6.87 5.67 -35.22
C GLU A 285 5.36 6.04 -35.31
N ALA A 286 4.66 5.49 -36.30
CA ALA A 286 3.22 5.67 -36.47
C ALA A 286 2.39 5.10 -35.32
N ASP A 287 2.93 4.09 -34.60
CA ASP A 287 2.27 3.46 -33.46
C ASP A 287 2.62 4.10 -32.13
N ASN A 288 3.45 5.14 -32.15
CA ASN A 288 3.85 5.85 -30.93
C ASN A 288 2.62 6.53 -30.29
N PHE A 289 2.21 5.97 -29.15
CA PHE A 289 1.03 6.46 -28.42
C PHE A 289 1.13 7.96 -28.09
N PHE A 290 2.33 8.44 -27.74
CA PHE A 290 2.55 9.83 -27.33
C PHE A 290 2.52 10.83 -28.51
N LYS A 291 2.48 10.36 -29.74
CA LYS A 291 2.35 11.17 -30.95
C LYS A 291 0.95 11.15 -31.57
N LYS A 292 -0.02 10.54 -30.88
CA LYS A 292 -1.41 10.59 -31.34
C LYS A 292 -1.94 12.02 -31.30
N VAL A 293 -2.75 12.37 -32.31
CA VAL A 293 -3.29 13.73 -32.48
C VAL A 293 -4.09 14.19 -31.26
N GLU A 294 -4.83 13.28 -30.63
CA GLU A 294 -5.63 13.57 -29.43
C GLU A 294 -4.73 13.97 -28.25
N LEU A 295 -3.61 13.27 -28.05
CA LEU A 295 -2.64 13.60 -27.01
C LEU A 295 -1.91 14.91 -27.30
N GLN A 296 -1.64 15.22 -28.57
CA GLN A 296 -1.05 16.49 -28.96
C GLN A 296 -1.99 17.64 -28.62
N LYS A 297 -3.30 17.50 -28.85
CA LYS A 297 -4.30 18.52 -28.46
C LYS A 297 -4.31 18.79 -26.95
N VAL A 298 -4.13 17.74 -26.13
CA VAL A 298 -4.01 17.89 -24.67
C VAL A 298 -2.73 18.65 -24.33
N ALA A 299 -1.60 18.28 -24.93
CA ALA A 299 -0.32 18.94 -24.68
C ALA A 299 -0.36 20.43 -25.06
N ASP A 300 -0.90 20.75 -26.23
CA ASP A 300 -1.04 22.11 -26.74
C ASP A 300 -1.94 22.96 -25.84
N ALA A 301 -3.01 22.37 -25.31
CA ALA A 301 -3.91 23.08 -24.38
C ALA A 301 -3.23 23.34 -23.02
N VAL A 302 -2.45 22.38 -22.53
CA VAL A 302 -1.68 22.55 -21.29
C VAL A 302 -0.61 23.63 -21.44
N GLU A 303 0.13 23.65 -22.56
CA GLU A 303 1.13 24.68 -22.83
C GLU A 303 0.51 26.09 -22.88
N LYS A 304 -0.70 26.20 -23.40
CA LYS A 304 -1.46 27.47 -23.45
C LYS A 304 -2.11 27.85 -22.12
N GLY A 305 -2.02 27.00 -21.11
CA GLY A 305 -2.67 27.18 -19.81
C GLY A 305 -4.20 27.06 -19.86
N ASP A 306 -4.75 26.49 -20.94
CA ASP A 306 -6.18 26.24 -21.09
C ASP A 306 -6.57 24.88 -20.51
N ASN A 307 -6.71 24.86 -19.20
CA ASN A 307 -7.09 23.63 -18.48
C ASN A 307 -8.44 23.06 -18.93
N LYS A 308 -9.37 23.91 -19.36
CA LYS A 308 -10.68 23.45 -19.84
C LYS A 308 -10.56 22.73 -21.17
N ALA A 309 -9.80 23.29 -22.11
CA ALA A 309 -9.54 22.64 -23.40
C ALA A 309 -8.76 21.33 -23.22
N ALA A 310 -7.78 21.30 -22.30
CA ALA A 310 -7.06 20.08 -21.98
C ALA A 310 -8.01 18.97 -21.45
N TRP A 311 -8.90 19.32 -20.53
CA TRP A 311 -9.91 18.39 -20.01
C TRP A 311 -10.86 17.87 -21.10
N LEU A 312 -11.35 18.76 -21.96
CA LEU A 312 -12.24 18.36 -23.05
C LEU A 312 -11.53 17.45 -24.06
N ALA A 313 -10.26 17.71 -24.35
CA ALA A 313 -9.47 16.85 -25.24
C ALA A 313 -9.17 15.45 -24.64
N MET A 314 -9.12 15.33 -23.31
CA MET A 314 -8.97 14.03 -22.64
C MET A 314 -10.26 13.20 -22.58
N LEU A 315 -11.42 13.87 -22.65
CA LEU A 315 -12.72 13.20 -22.56
C LEU A 315 -13.24 12.71 -23.92
N GLY A 316 -12.58 13.04 -25.00
CA GLY A 316 -12.95 12.66 -26.38
C GLY A 316 -13.95 13.61 -26.96
#